data_183f5e7c11361dfd5072af8433b9a7ed
#
_entry.id   183f5e7c11361dfd5072af8433b9a7ed
#
_cell.length_a   1.000
_cell.length_b   1.000
_cell.length_c   1.000
_cell.angle_alpha   90.00
_cell.angle_beta   90.00
_cell.angle_gamma   90.00
#
_symmetry.space_group_name_H-M   'P 1'
#
loop_
_entity.id
_entity.type
_entity.pdbx_description
1 polymer ?
#
loop_
_entity_poly.entity_id
_entity_poly.type
_entity_poly.pdbx_seq_one_letter_code
_entity_poly.pdbx_strand_id
1 'polypeptide(L)'
;GIEQPDFFNAPPLARNPRDFWGRRWNLWFTQTTHRLIFQPLGGVQRPVFAASGVFVFSALMHEYMVMVSLGRFDGRMIVFFLLHGVATILFTVFSKSLGQTISLPRPVAVSIHFVWFIATAPLFFGPIDDIFALREWSWTLLFSVAMGWV
;
A
#
# COMPACT_ATOMS: atom_id res chain seq x y z
N GLY A 1 -15.06 3.72 27.28
CA GLY A 1 -13.83 3.29 26.59
C GLY A 1 -13.73 4.02 25.28
N ILE A 2 -12.57 4.60 24.99
CA ILE A 2 -12.29 5.19 23.67
C ILE A 2 -12.04 3.99 22.75
N GLU A 3 -13.00 3.67 21.86
CA GLU A 3 -12.79 2.69 20.81
C GLU A 3 -11.70 3.23 19.88
N GLN A 4 -10.56 2.56 19.87
CA GLN A 4 -9.51 2.88 18.90
C GLN A 4 -9.98 2.43 17.51
N PRO A 5 -9.90 3.28 16.48
CA PRO A 5 -10.26 2.87 15.14
C PRO A 5 -9.32 1.76 14.66
N ASP A 6 -9.89 0.71 14.07
CA ASP A 6 -9.12 -0.36 13.46
C ASP A 6 -8.17 0.21 12.40
N PHE A 7 -6.86 -0.06 12.54
CA PHE A 7 -5.88 0.34 11.52
C PHE A 7 -5.98 -0.51 10.26
N PHE A 8 -6.38 -1.77 10.39
CA PHE A 8 -6.45 -2.73 9.30
C PHE A 8 -7.75 -3.54 9.35
N ASN A 9 -8.35 -3.79 8.19
CA ASN A 9 -9.53 -4.63 8.03
C ASN A 9 -9.23 -5.78 7.07
N ALA A 10 -8.55 -6.82 7.55
CA ALA A 10 -8.18 -8.01 6.77
C ALA A 10 -7.65 -7.67 5.35
N PRO A 11 -6.51 -6.96 5.22
CA PRO A 11 -5.94 -6.55 3.92
C PRO A 11 -5.77 -7.69 2.92
N PRO A 12 -5.36 -8.92 3.30
CA PRO A 12 -5.22 -10.04 2.37
C PRO A 12 -6.52 -10.46 1.68
N LEU A 13 -7.68 -10.06 2.22
CA LEU A 13 -8.99 -10.38 1.65
C LEU A 13 -9.52 -9.31 0.70
N ALA A 14 -8.69 -8.35 0.31
CA ALA A 14 -9.05 -7.34 -0.67
C ALA A 14 -9.34 -7.97 -2.04
N ARG A 15 -10.43 -7.53 -2.69
CA ARG A 15 -10.86 -8.04 -4.00
C ARG A 15 -10.29 -7.27 -5.18
N ASN A 16 -9.76 -6.09 -4.93
CA ASN A 16 -9.20 -5.19 -5.93
C ASN A 16 -8.41 -4.06 -5.24
N PRO A 17 -7.60 -3.28 -6.00
CA PRO A 17 -6.80 -2.20 -5.44
C PRO A 17 -7.61 -1.13 -4.69
N ARG A 18 -8.81 -0.79 -5.17
CA ARG A 18 -9.69 0.19 -4.51
C ARG A 18 -10.23 -0.32 -3.17
N ASP A 19 -10.58 -1.62 -3.06
CA ASP A 19 -11.01 -2.25 -1.80
C ASP A 19 -9.83 -2.27 -0.81
N PHE A 20 -8.63 -2.59 -1.28
CA PHE A 20 -7.41 -2.61 -0.47
C PHE A 20 -7.11 -1.24 0.14
N TRP A 21 -6.87 -0.23 -0.69
CA TRP A 21 -6.46 1.11 -0.25
C TRP A 21 -7.56 1.90 0.43
N GLY A 22 -8.82 1.73 0.02
CA GLY A 22 -9.94 2.52 0.55
C GLY A 22 -10.62 1.95 1.79
N ARG A 23 -10.47 0.64 2.08
CA ARG A 23 -11.29 -0.03 3.10
C ARG A 23 -10.55 -1.00 4.00
N ARG A 24 -9.26 -1.31 3.72
CA ARG A 24 -8.58 -2.41 4.42
C ARG A 24 -7.22 -2.06 4.96
N TRP A 25 -6.43 -1.29 4.23
CA TRP A 25 -5.06 -0.94 4.56
C TRP A 25 -4.97 0.42 5.21
N ASN A 26 -4.34 0.51 6.38
CA ASN A 26 -4.04 1.74 7.12
C ASN A 26 -5.19 2.77 7.09
N LEU A 27 -6.32 2.40 7.69
CA LEU A 27 -7.57 3.16 7.62
C LEU A 27 -7.44 4.57 8.23
N TRP A 28 -6.58 4.71 9.24
CA TRP A 28 -6.28 6.03 9.81
C TRP A 28 -5.64 6.95 8.77
N PHE A 29 -4.62 6.48 8.08
CA PHE A 29 -3.95 7.24 7.01
C PHE A 29 -4.89 7.51 5.83
N THR A 30 -5.69 6.52 5.46
CA THR A 30 -6.73 6.65 4.43
C THR A 30 -7.72 7.76 4.78
N GLN A 31 -8.23 7.82 6.00
CA GLN A 31 -9.14 8.88 6.44
C GLN A 31 -8.47 10.25 6.45
N THR A 32 -7.22 10.32 6.90
CA THR A 32 -6.44 11.56 6.95
C THR A 32 -6.21 12.11 5.53
N THR A 33 -5.70 11.28 4.61
CA THR A 33 -5.45 11.69 3.23
C THR A 33 -6.75 11.97 2.47
N HIS A 34 -7.83 11.27 2.79
CA HIS A 34 -9.15 11.57 2.23
C HIS A 34 -9.61 12.99 2.59
N ARG A 35 -9.43 13.42 3.83
CA ARG A 35 -9.82 14.77 4.27
C ARG A 35 -8.87 15.87 3.77
N LEU A 36 -7.56 15.62 3.82
CA LEU A 36 -6.56 16.65 3.56
C LEU A 36 -6.16 16.77 2.09
N ILE A 37 -6.36 15.74 1.27
CA ILE A 37 -5.91 15.69 -0.12
C ILE A 37 -7.06 15.36 -1.07
N PHE A 38 -7.73 14.22 -0.86
CA PHE A 38 -8.75 13.74 -1.79
C PHE A 38 -9.92 14.72 -1.92
N GLN A 39 -10.51 15.17 -0.83
CA GLN A 39 -11.62 16.10 -0.83
C GLN A 39 -11.25 17.47 -1.43
N PRO A 40 -10.16 18.15 -1.03
CA PRO A 40 -9.77 19.43 -1.61
C PRO A 40 -9.45 19.35 -3.11
N LEU A 41 -8.96 18.22 -3.62
CA LEU A 41 -8.69 18.01 -5.04
C LEU A 41 -9.95 17.66 -5.86
N GLY A 42 -11.13 17.81 -5.29
CA GLY A 42 -12.42 17.62 -5.95
C GLY A 42 -13.12 16.30 -5.62
N GLY A 43 -12.53 15.44 -4.81
CA GLY A 43 -13.15 14.25 -4.25
C GLY A 43 -13.81 13.36 -5.31
N VAL A 44 -15.09 13.01 -5.06
CA VAL A 44 -15.87 12.15 -5.96
C VAL A 44 -16.27 12.82 -7.28
N GLN A 45 -16.15 14.15 -7.39
CA GLN A 45 -16.44 14.89 -8.62
C GLN A 45 -15.27 14.78 -9.61
N ARG A 46 -14.04 14.69 -9.11
CA ARG A 46 -12.79 14.52 -9.88
C ARG A 46 -11.98 13.33 -9.38
N PRO A 47 -12.52 12.12 -9.36
CA PRO A 47 -11.97 11.00 -8.61
C PRO A 47 -10.59 10.56 -9.08
N VAL A 48 -10.30 10.69 -10.39
CA VAL A 48 -8.97 10.35 -10.94
C VAL A 48 -7.93 11.34 -10.43
N PHE A 49 -8.22 12.64 -10.54
CA PHE A 49 -7.30 13.68 -10.10
C PHE A 49 -7.05 13.63 -8.57
N ALA A 50 -8.14 13.48 -7.81
CA ALA A 50 -8.07 13.39 -6.36
C ALA A 50 -7.29 12.14 -5.89
N ALA A 51 -7.53 10.98 -6.51
CA ALA A 51 -6.78 9.75 -6.21
C ALA A 51 -5.30 9.88 -6.61
N SER A 52 -5.00 10.46 -7.78
CA SER A 52 -3.62 10.72 -8.19
C SER A 52 -2.86 11.55 -7.16
N GLY A 53 -3.48 12.62 -6.64
CA GLY A 53 -2.89 13.45 -5.58
C GLY A 53 -2.56 12.66 -4.31
N VAL A 54 -3.45 11.78 -3.87
CA VAL A 54 -3.20 10.91 -2.70
C VAL A 54 -2.02 9.97 -2.94
N PHE A 55 -1.95 9.30 -4.10
CA PHE A 55 -0.86 8.36 -4.38
C PHE A 55 0.48 9.06 -4.60
N VAL A 56 0.50 10.22 -5.25
CA VAL A 56 1.72 11.05 -5.39
C VAL A 56 2.21 11.52 -4.03
N PHE A 57 1.32 12.03 -3.19
CA PHE A 57 1.67 12.41 -1.82
C PHE A 57 2.24 11.23 -1.02
N SER A 58 1.59 10.06 -1.09
CA SER A 58 2.05 8.85 -0.42
C SER A 58 3.43 8.42 -0.93
N ALA A 59 3.66 8.46 -2.25
CA ALA A 59 4.93 8.14 -2.87
C ALA A 59 6.07 9.02 -2.34
N LEU A 60 5.85 10.34 -2.37
CA LEU A 60 6.85 11.32 -1.93
C LEU A 60 7.12 11.23 -0.43
N MET A 61 6.08 11.07 0.38
CA MET A 61 6.20 10.94 1.83
C MET A 61 7.01 9.70 2.22
N HIS A 62 6.70 8.54 1.64
CA HIS A 62 7.40 7.30 1.97
C HIS A 62 8.84 7.32 1.44
N GLU A 63 9.08 7.84 0.24
CA GLU A 63 10.43 8.00 -0.28
C GLU A 63 11.26 8.97 0.56
N TYR A 64 10.66 10.06 1.04
CA TYR A 64 11.31 10.97 1.97
C TYR A 64 11.73 10.27 3.27
N MET A 65 10.85 9.44 3.84
CA MET A 65 11.18 8.66 5.05
C MET A 65 12.35 7.70 4.80
N VAL A 66 12.35 7.00 3.67
CA VAL A 66 13.45 6.11 3.26
C VAL A 66 14.75 6.91 3.06
N MET A 67 14.67 8.02 2.34
CA MET A 67 15.83 8.88 2.07
C MET A 67 16.47 9.41 3.37
N VAL A 68 15.68 9.85 4.33
CA VAL A 68 16.19 10.33 5.62
C VAL A 68 16.80 9.18 6.42
N SER A 69 16.21 7.99 6.37
CA SER A 69 16.69 6.82 7.13
C SER A 69 17.97 6.21 6.55
N LEU A 70 18.08 6.15 5.21
CA LEU A 70 19.22 5.54 4.53
C LEU A 70 20.30 6.55 4.10
N GLY A 71 20.02 7.86 4.22
CA GLY A 71 20.93 8.91 3.74
C GLY A 71 21.06 8.97 2.21
N ARG A 72 20.20 8.29 1.45
CA ARG A 72 20.22 8.23 -0.02
C ARG A 72 18.81 8.08 -0.59
N PHE A 73 18.64 8.58 -1.83
CA PHE A 73 17.42 8.34 -2.60
C PHE A 73 17.37 6.87 -3.05
N ASP A 74 16.21 6.21 -2.91
CA ASP A 74 16.02 4.81 -3.26
C ASP A 74 15.11 4.62 -4.49
N GLY A 75 13.97 5.29 -4.53
CA GLY A 75 12.99 5.28 -5.63
C GLY A 75 11.97 4.15 -5.58
N ARG A 76 12.21 3.07 -4.84
CA ARG A 76 11.30 1.90 -4.78
C ARG A 76 9.91 2.27 -4.22
N MET A 77 9.84 3.14 -3.22
CA MET A 77 8.56 3.62 -2.67
C MET A 77 7.77 4.42 -3.71
N ILE A 78 8.43 5.28 -4.48
CA ILE A 78 7.77 6.02 -5.56
C ILE A 78 7.16 5.06 -6.57
N VAL A 79 7.94 4.08 -7.05
CA VAL A 79 7.47 3.10 -8.02
C VAL A 79 6.29 2.30 -7.46
N PHE A 80 6.38 1.84 -6.19
CA PHE A 80 5.30 1.10 -5.53
C PHE A 80 3.99 1.89 -5.51
N PHE A 81 4.00 3.10 -4.97
CA PHE A 81 2.78 3.90 -4.84
C PHE A 81 2.21 4.35 -6.18
N LEU A 82 3.04 4.69 -7.16
CA LEU A 82 2.56 5.05 -8.50
C LEU A 82 1.94 3.86 -9.22
N LEU A 83 2.53 2.66 -9.15
CA LEU A 83 1.94 1.44 -9.71
C LEU A 83 0.57 1.13 -9.09
N HIS A 84 0.48 1.19 -7.77
CA HIS A 84 -0.79 0.97 -7.06
C HIS A 84 -1.82 2.07 -7.33
N GLY A 85 -1.38 3.32 -7.49
CA GLY A 85 -2.22 4.43 -7.90
C GLY A 85 -2.83 4.21 -9.28
N VAL A 86 -2.00 3.87 -10.26
CA VAL A 86 -2.45 3.56 -11.64
C VAL A 86 -3.43 2.39 -11.63
N ALA A 87 -3.10 1.29 -10.93
CA ALA A 87 -4.00 0.13 -10.82
C ALA A 87 -5.36 0.49 -10.20
N THR A 88 -5.37 1.33 -9.15
CA THR A 88 -6.60 1.79 -8.49
C THR A 88 -7.46 2.68 -9.39
N ILE A 89 -6.82 3.60 -10.12
CA ILE A 89 -7.47 4.51 -11.05
C ILE A 89 -8.05 3.74 -12.24
N LEU A 90 -7.25 2.88 -12.87
CA LEU A 90 -7.70 2.04 -13.99
C LEU A 90 -8.89 1.17 -13.57
N PHE A 91 -8.79 0.47 -12.44
CA PHE A 91 -9.91 -0.32 -11.92
C PHE A 91 -11.17 0.53 -11.73
N THR A 92 -11.03 1.74 -11.19
CA THR A 92 -12.17 2.65 -10.96
C THR A 92 -12.80 3.14 -12.26
N VAL A 93 -11.97 3.49 -13.26
CA VAL A 93 -12.44 3.97 -14.57
C VAL A 93 -13.11 2.83 -15.33
N PHE A 94 -12.48 1.66 -15.43
CA PHE A 94 -13.06 0.52 -16.14
C PHE A 94 -14.36 0.03 -15.49
N SER A 95 -14.41 -0.03 -14.15
CA SER A 95 -15.64 -0.43 -13.46
C SER A 95 -16.81 0.52 -13.75
N LYS A 96 -16.54 1.83 -13.91
CA LYS A 96 -17.56 2.81 -14.29
C LYS A 96 -17.97 2.69 -15.76
N SER A 97 -16.99 2.54 -16.66
CA SER A 97 -17.20 2.50 -18.11
C SER A 97 -18.01 1.28 -18.56
N LEU A 98 -17.82 0.13 -17.92
CA LEU A 98 -18.51 -1.11 -18.27
C LEU A 98 -19.91 -1.21 -17.64
N GLY A 99 -20.36 -0.19 -16.88
CA GLY A 99 -21.68 -0.18 -16.23
C GLY A 99 -21.94 -1.35 -15.28
N GLN A 100 -20.93 -2.17 -15.06
CA GLN A 100 -20.94 -3.35 -14.20
C GLN A 100 -19.68 -3.38 -13.35
N THR A 101 -19.82 -3.67 -12.09
CA THR A 101 -18.72 -4.16 -11.29
C THR A 101 -18.27 -5.48 -11.92
N ILE A 102 -17.02 -5.58 -12.36
CA ILE A 102 -16.46 -6.86 -12.82
C ILE A 102 -16.67 -7.86 -11.69
N SER A 103 -17.69 -8.70 -11.83
CA SER A 103 -18.12 -9.63 -10.80
C SER A 103 -17.38 -10.95 -10.96
N LEU A 104 -16.09 -10.95 -10.62
CA LEU A 104 -15.38 -12.21 -10.44
C LEU A 104 -15.85 -12.88 -9.14
N PRO A 105 -15.92 -14.23 -9.11
CA PRO A 105 -16.11 -14.95 -7.85
C PRO A 105 -15.12 -14.45 -6.80
N ARG A 106 -15.61 -14.25 -5.57
CA ARG A 106 -14.82 -13.64 -4.49
C ARG A 106 -13.42 -14.27 -4.33
N PRO A 107 -13.24 -15.59 -4.29
CA PRO A 107 -11.92 -16.19 -4.12
C PRO A 107 -10.98 -15.84 -5.29
N VAL A 108 -11.47 -15.84 -6.52
CA VAL A 108 -10.68 -15.49 -7.71
C VAL A 108 -10.22 -14.02 -7.65
N ALA A 109 -11.12 -13.09 -7.34
CA ALA A 109 -10.78 -11.68 -7.21
C ALA A 109 -9.73 -11.42 -6.11
N VAL A 110 -9.88 -12.08 -4.96
CA VAL A 110 -8.92 -12.02 -3.84
C VAL A 110 -7.57 -12.59 -4.26
N SER A 111 -7.54 -13.75 -4.91
CA SER A 111 -6.29 -14.39 -5.35
C SER A 111 -5.53 -13.51 -6.35
N ILE A 112 -6.22 -12.94 -7.36
CA ILE A 112 -5.59 -12.04 -8.34
C ILE A 112 -4.98 -10.82 -7.64
N HIS A 113 -5.72 -10.19 -6.74
CA HIS A 113 -5.23 -9.02 -6.02
C HIS A 113 -4.06 -9.37 -5.09
N PHE A 114 -4.14 -10.52 -4.41
CA PHE A 114 -3.09 -10.99 -3.52
C PHE A 114 -1.78 -11.28 -4.29
N VAL A 115 -1.87 -11.96 -5.45
CA VAL A 115 -0.70 -12.20 -6.32
C VAL A 115 -0.08 -10.87 -6.79
N TRP A 116 -0.91 -9.91 -7.21
CA TRP A 116 -0.46 -8.56 -7.55
C TRP A 116 0.29 -7.89 -6.41
N PHE A 117 -0.28 -7.95 -5.21
CA PHE A 117 0.33 -7.35 -4.02
C PHE A 117 1.67 -8.01 -3.69
N ILE A 118 1.74 -9.34 -3.69
CA ILE A 118 2.99 -10.09 -3.44
C ILE A 118 4.06 -9.76 -4.49
N ALA A 119 3.68 -9.67 -5.77
CA ALA A 119 4.61 -9.31 -6.85
C ALA A 119 5.21 -7.91 -6.69
N THR A 120 4.46 -6.97 -6.10
CA THR A 120 4.91 -5.59 -5.86
C THR A 120 5.48 -5.37 -4.45
N ALA A 121 5.25 -6.29 -3.53
CA ALA A 121 5.67 -6.21 -2.13
C ALA A 121 7.19 -5.92 -1.93
N PRO A 122 8.12 -6.45 -2.74
CA PRO A 122 9.54 -6.13 -2.60
C PRO A 122 9.86 -4.63 -2.78
N LEU A 123 9.05 -3.90 -3.55
CA LEU A 123 9.22 -2.45 -3.71
C LEU A 123 8.91 -1.67 -2.42
N PHE A 124 8.00 -2.19 -1.61
CA PHE A 124 7.61 -1.58 -0.33
C PHE A 124 8.46 -2.11 0.83
N PHE A 125 8.58 -3.42 0.97
CA PHE A 125 9.27 -4.03 2.10
C PHE A 125 10.79 -4.03 1.96
N GLY A 126 11.33 -3.98 0.74
CA GLY A 126 12.78 -3.92 0.51
C GLY A 126 13.46 -2.72 1.17
N PRO A 127 12.99 -1.47 0.98
CA PRO A 127 13.54 -0.32 1.70
C PRO A 127 13.40 -0.43 3.22
N ILE A 128 12.32 -1.03 3.71
CA ILE A 128 12.11 -1.26 5.15
C ILE A 128 13.14 -2.29 5.67
N ASP A 129 13.36 -3.37 4.92
CA ASP A 129 14.40 -4.36 5.23
C ASP A 129 15.79 -3.72 5.27
N ASP A 130 16.10 -2.86 4.29
CA ASP A 130 17.36 -2.12 4.25
C ASP A 130 17.55 -1.16 5.45
N ILE A 131 16.47 -0.49 5.91
CA ILE A 131 16.50 0.42 7.07
C ILE A 131 16.75 -0.36 8.38
N PHE A 132 16.06 -1.46 8.56
CA PHE A 132 16.10 -2.21 9.82
C PHE A 132 17.10 -3.37 9.80
N ALA A 133 17.78 -3.61 8.66
CA ALA A 133 18.70 -4.75 8.45
C ALA A 133 18.08 -6.10 8.88
N LEU A 134 16.77 -6.29 8.64
CA LEU A 134 16.01 -7.43 9.15
C LEU A 134 16.59 -8.76 8.69
N ARG A 135 17.21 -8.78 7.49
CA ARG A 135 17.84 -9.96 6.92
C ARG A 135 19.11 -10.33 7.66
N GLU A 136 19.91 -9.36 8.09
CA GLU A 136 21.12 -9.59 8.88
C GLU A 136 20.77 -10.08 10.29
N TRP A 137 19.73 -9.51 10.90
CA TRP A 137 19.24 -9.94 12.22
C TRP A 137 18.74 -11.38 12.21
N SER A 138 18.03 -11.80 11.17
CA SER A 138 17.54 -13.18 11.08
C SER A 138 18.67 -14.20 10.97
N TRP A 139 19.69 -13.91 10.19
CA TRP A 139 20.86 -14.80 10.04
C TRP A 139 21.74 -14.81 11.28
N THR A 140 21.99 -13.65 11.92
CA THR A 140 22.77 -13.59 13.16
C THR A 140 22.07 -14.29 14.31
N LEU A 141 20.76 -14.17 14.45
CA LEU A 141 19.97 -14.92 15.44
C LEU A 141 20.02 -16.43 15.18
N LEU A 142 19.78 -16.86 13.94
CA LEU A 142 19.86 -18.28 13.58
C LEU A 142 21.27 -18.85 13.81
N PHE A 143 22.30 -18.06 13.52
CA PHE A 143 23.69 -18.47 13.72
C PHE A 143 24.04 -18.56 15.22
N SER A 144 23.61 -17.60 16.04
CA SER A 144 23.85 -17.61 17.49
C SER A 144 23.10 -18.75 18.19
N VAL A 145 21.86 -19.04 17.79
CA VAL A 145 21.09 -20.19 18.28
C VAL A 145 21.74 -21.51 17.83
N ALA A 146 22.18 -21.61 16.56
CA ALA A 146 22.85 -22.80 16.04
C ALA A 146 24.20 -23.07 16.70
N MET A 147 24.89 -22.00 17.13
CA MET A 147 26.19 -22.09 17.82
C MET A 147 26.10 -22.21 19.36
N GLY A 148 24.84 -22.16 19.90
CA GLY A 148 24.60 -22.27 21.34
C GLY A 148 25.10 -21.08 22.16
N TRP A 149 25.12 -19.88 21.58
CA TRP A 149 25.59 -18.64 22.22
C TRP A 149 24.47 -17.84 22.90
N VAL A 150 23.21 -18.31 22.79
CA VAL A 150 22.03 -17.77 23.49
C VAL A 150 21.21 -18.93 24.02
#